data_4b5195b759cf7be300ae32a8133d38ee
#
_entry.id   4b5195b759cf7be300ae32a8133d38ee
#
_cell.length_a   1.000
_cell.length_b   1.000
_cell.length_c   1.000
_cell.angle_alpha   90.00
_cell.angle_beta   90.00
_cell.angle_gamma   90.00
#
_symmetry.space_group_name_H-M   'P 1'
#
loop_
_entity.id
_entity.type
_entity.pdbx_description
1 polymer ?
#
loop_
_entity_poly.entity_id
_entity_poly.type
_entity_poly.pdbx_seq_one_letter_code
_entity_poly.pdbx_strand_id
1 'polypeptide(L)'
;MMEKRKTVKRTTIVLDKEEREYIDSLIREGKEPGIKPLISKMLDVYRSMMIYDWRFPGEYYCGISRIAFVNVEFINILLENIPREKWVEIGRKAGEAAKVSMEASLNVEADKRENWDEVFKRLRVQGFGDFYMRDKYIIIKAPFIDKYEVWEGFLEGLLGVELEARSSTAPFVFEILNFE
;
A
#
# COMPACT_ATOMS: atom_id res chain seq x y z
N MET A 1 -30.39 -8.24 -7.10
CA MET A 1 -29.58 -7.05 -6.82
C MET A 1 -29.53 -6.22 -8.09
N MET A 2 -30.16 -5.04 -8.11
CA MET A 2 -30.14 -4.15 -9.29
C MET A 2 -28.79 -3.46 -9.36
N GLU A 3 -28.05 -3.74 -10.42
CA GLU A 3 -26.79 -3.04 -10.75
C GLU A 3 -27.10 -1.55 -10.99
N LYS A 4 -26.61 -0.66 -10.11
CA LYS A 4 -26.72 0.79 -10.29
C LYS A 4 -25.99 1.17 -11.58
N ARG A 5 -26.71 1.47 -12.65
CA ARG A 5 -26.13 2.03 -13.89
C ARG A 5 -25.34 3.29 -13.53
N LYS A 6 -24.01 3.23 -13.70
CA LYS A 6 -23.13 4.39 -13.55
C LYS A 6 -23.58 5.47 -14.54
N THR A 7 -24.04 6.60 -14.04
CA THR A 7 -24.38 7.75 -14.88
C THR A 7 -23.11 8.33 -15.48
N VAL A 8 -22.97 8.22 -16.81
CA VAL A 8 -21.80 8.73 -17.54
C VAL A 8 -22.04 10.19 -17.89
N LYS A 9 -21.18 11.09 -17.40
CA LYS A 9 -21.13 12.51 -17.80
C LYS A 9 -19.96 12.70 -18.76
N ARG A 10 -20.17 13.50 -19.83
CA ARG A 10 -19.08 13.87 -20.74
C ARG A 10 -18.37 15.12 -20.21
N THR A 11 -17.05 15.13 -20.30
CA THR A 11 -16.19 16.27 -19.96
C THR A 11 -15.18 16.47 -21.08
N THR A 12 -14.92 17.72 -21.45
CA THR A 12 -13.89 18.07 -22.41
C THR A 12 -12.65 18.55 -21.64
N ILE A 13 -11.49 18.04 -22.01
CA ILE A 13 -10.18 18.47 -21.46
C ILE A 13 -9.41 19.10 -22.62
N VAL A 14 -8.88 20.29 -22.38
CA VAL A 14 -7.98 20.96 -23.32
C VAL A 14 -6.56 20.61 -22.90
N LEU A 15 -5.78 20.10 -23.83
CA LEU A 15 -4.36 19.75 -23.64
C LEU A 15 -3.54 20.70 -24.47
N ASP A 16 -2.37 21.12 -23.96
CA ASP A 16 -1.39 21.80 -24.78
C ASP A 16 -0.68 20.82 -25.74
N LYS A 17 0.20 21.35 -26.56
CA LYS A 17 0.89 20.54 -27.59
C LYS A 17 1.79 19.48 -26.97
N GLU A 18 2.54 19.82 -25.91
CA GLU A 18 3.47 18.90 -25.25
C GLU A 18 2.73 17.77 -24.52
N GLU A 19 1.66 18.10 -23.80
CA GLU A 19 0.80 17.14 -23.12
C GLU A 19 0.18 16.16 -24.12
N ARG A 20 -0.28 16.70 -25.26
CA ARG A 20 -0.89 15.87 -26.31
C ARG A 20 0.14 14.94 -26.95
N GLU A 21 1.32 15.44 -27.33
CA GLU A 21 2.39 14.64 -27.91
C GLU A 21 2.89 13.56 -26.95
N TYR A 22 2.99 13.87 -25.66
CA TYR A 22 3.35 12.89 -24.63
C TYR A 22 2.32 11.76 -24.54
N ILE A 23 1.03 12.09 -24.45
CA ILE A 23 -0.04 11.07 -24.40
C ILE A 23 -0.05 10.20 -25.66
N ASP A 24 0.08 10.84 -26.84
CA ASP A 24 0.11 10.10 -28.11
C ASP A 24 1.35 9.18 -28.20
N SER A 25 2.48 9.55 -27.59
CA SER A 25 3.67 8.69 -27.51
C SER A 25 3.39 7.44 -26.64
N LEU A 26 2.76 7.62 -25.47
CA LEU A 26 2.40 6.49 -24.59
C LEU A 26 1.47 5.49 -25.28
N ILE A 27 0.50 6.00 -26.05
CA ILE A 27 -0.44 5.14 -26.80
C ILE A 27 0.29 4.42 -27.95
N ARG A 28 1.12 5.13 -28.70
CA ARG A 28 1.89 4.56 -29.82
C ARG A 28 2.87 3.49 -29.38
N GLU A 29 3.49 3.68 -28.19
CA GLU A 29 4.43 2.72 -27.59
C GLU A 29 3.72 1.55 -26.88
N GLY A 30 2.40 1.51 -26.90
CA GLY A 30 1.61 0.46 -26.25
C GLY A 30 1.63 0.49 -24.72
N LYS A 31 2.13 1.57 -24.13
CA LYS A 31 2.17 1.77 -22.66
C LYS A 31 0.78 2.05 -22.10
N GLU A 32 -0.04 2.73 -22.88
CA GLU A 32 -1.44 3.01 -22.53
C GLU A 32 -2.37 2.68 -23.72
N PRO A 33 -3.54 2.07 -23.46
CA PRO A 33 -4.46 1.68 -24.52
C PRO A 33 -5.27 2.84 -25.11
N GLY A 34 -5.23 4.04 -24.48
CA GLY A 34 -5.95 5.22 -24.90
C GLY A 34 -6.08 6.27 -23.83
N ILE A 35 -6.60 7.45 -24.20
CA ILE A 35 -6.74 8.61 -23.28
C ILE A 35 -7.64 8.31 -22.10
N LYS A 36 -8.81 7.71 -22.33
CA LYS A 36 -9.76 7.43 -21.24
C LYS A 36 -9.19 6.47 -20.18
N PRO A 37 -8.59 5.32 -20.53
CA PRO A 37 -7.91 4.45 -19.57
C PRO A 37 -6.77 5.15 -18.83
N LEU A 38 -5.97 5.96 -19.51
CA LEU A 38 -4.90 6.75 -18.90
C LEU A 38 -5.46 7.68 -17.82
N ILE A 39 -6.48 8.50 -18.14
CA ILE A 39 -7.11 9.40 -17.19
C ILE A 39 -7.73 8.64 -16.01
N SER A 40 -8.40 7.52 -16.27
CA SER A 40 -8.97 6.71 -15.20
C SER A 40 -7.88 6.20 -14.23
N LYS A 41 -6.78 5.69 -14.77
CA LYS A 41 -5.62 5.24 -14.00
C LYS A 41 -4.99 6.40 -13.20
N MET A 42 -4.82 7.56 -13.81
CA MET A 42 -4.29 8.76 -13.12
C MET A 42 -5.19 9.17 -11.96
N LEU A 43 -6.51 9.19 -12.14
CA LEU A 43 -7.46 9.52 -11.07
C LEU A 43 -7.46 8.50 -9.95
N ASP A 44 -7.30 7.21 -10.28
CA ASP A 44 -7.20 6.16 -9.26
C ASP A 44 -5.90 6.30 -8.45
N VAL A 45 -4.77 6.56 -9.09
CA VAL A 45 -3.49 6.85 -8.41
C VAL A 45 -3.61 8.13 -7.58
N TYR A 46 -4.12 9.20 -8.15
CA TYR A 46 -4.29 10.50 -7.49
C TYR A 46 -5.09 10.37 -6.19
N ARG A 47 -6.21 9.63 -6.23
CA ARG A 47 -7.06 9.37 -5.07
C ARG A 47 -6.39 8.43 -4.07
N SER A 48 -5.85 7.32 -4.56
CA SER A 48 -5.30 6.26 -3.71
C SER A 48 -4.04 6.69 -2.97
N MET A 49 -3.21 7.52 -3.61
CA MET A 49 -1.98 8.07 -3.02
C MET A 49 -2.21 9.41 -2.33
N MET A 50 -3.44 9.96 -2.35
CA MET A 50 -3.77 11.28 -1.78
C MET A 50 -2.85 12.39 -2.32
N ILE A 51 -2.57 12.36 -3.65
CA ILE A 51 -1.62 13.30 -4.31
C ILE A 51 -2.04 14.76 -4.14
N TYR A 52 -3.30 15.04 -3.88
CA TYR A 52 -3.80 16.39 -3.59
C TYR A 52 -3.18 17.03 -2.32
N ASP A 53 -2.61 16.21 -1.41
CA ASP A 53 -1.91 16.70 -0.22
C ASP A 53 -0.39 16.89 -0.47
N TRP A 54 0.11 16.51 -1.67
CA TRP A 54 1.53 16.62 -1.98
C TRP A 54 1.90 18.05 -2.35
N ARG A 55 3.04 18.49 -1.86
CA ARG A 55 3.64 19.79 -2.20
C ARG A 55 4.88 19.57 -3.05
N PHE A 56 4.77 19.87 -4.32
CA PHE A 56 5.87 19.72 -5.26
C PHE A 56 6.78 20.97 -5.27
N PRO A 57 8.11 20.78 -5.38
CA PRO A 57 8.86 19.54 -5.24
C PRO A 57 9.18 19.21 -3.78
N GLY A 58 9.17 17.89 -3.44
CA GLY A 58 9.89 17.36 -2.28
C GLY A 58 9.09 17.11 -1.01
N GLU A 59 7.80 17.45 -0.93
CA GLU A 59 6.96 17.13 0.23
C GLU A 59 5.79 16.24 -0.17
N TYR A 60 5.89 14.95 0.15
CA TYR A 60 4.89 13.94 -0.16
C TYR A 60 4.27 13.43 1.14
N TYR A 61 2.93 13.34 1.19
CA TYR A 61 2.20 12.90 2.36
C TYR A 61 1.25 11.76 2.03
N CYS A 62 1.03 10.88 3.01
CA CYS A 62 0.03 9.83 2.96
C CYS A 62 -0.76 9.90 4.27
N GLY A 63 -1.89 10.60 4.25
CA GLY A 63 -2.56 11.04 5.46
C GLY A 63 -1.68 12.02 6.24
N ILE A 64 -1.45 11.73 7.52
CA ILE A 64 -0.61 12.56 8.39
C ILE A 64 0.89 12.25 8.26
N SER A 65 1.26 11.15 7.59
CA SER A 65 2.66 10.71 7.49
C SER A 65 3.34 11.30 6.28
N ARG A 66 4.50 11.92 6.49
CA ARG A 66 5.40 12.28 5.41
C ARG A 66 6.05 11.03 4.85
N ILE A 67 6.05 10.91 3.53
CA ILE A 67 6.65 9.78 2.81
C ILE A 67 7.82 10.24 1.96
N ALA A 68 8.69 9.31 1.61
CA ALA A 68 9.76 9.48 0.63
C ALA A 68 9.77 8.29 -0.33
N PHE A 69 10.11 8.52 -1.58
CA PHE A 69 10.38 7.45 -2.52
C PHE A 69 11.79 6.92 -2.25
N VAL A 70 11.87 5.70 -1.76
CA VAL A 70 13.13 5.05 -1.40
C VAL A 70 13.24 3.75 -2.19
N ASN A 71 14.46 3.46 -2.64
CA ASN A 71 14.76 2.19 -3.29
C ASN A 71 14.65 1.05 -2.27
N VAL A 72 14.03 -0.06 -2.65
CA VAL A 72 13.78 -1.22 -1.77
C VAL A 72 15.10 -1.85 -1.31
N GLU A 73 16.10 -1.93 -2.19
CA GLU A 73 17.42 -2.46 -1.85
C GLU A 73 18.09 -1.66 -0.74
N PHE A 74 17.90 -0.32 -0.73
CA PHE A 74 18.44 0.52 0.36
C PHE A 74 17.84 0.15 1.72
N ILE A 75 16.53 -0.11 1.78
CA ILE A 75 15.86 -0.54 3.03
C ILE A 75 16.39 -1.89 3.48
N ASN A 76 16.53 -2.85 2.56
CA ASN A 76 17.05 -4.18 2.88
C ASN A 76 18.51 -4.13 3.37
N ILE A 77 19.37 -3.30 2.75
CA ILE A 77 20.74 -3.06 3.23
C ILE A 77 20.77 -2.47 4.64
N LEU A 78 19.88 -1.52 4.95
CA LEU A 78 19.77 -0.98 6.32
C LEU A 78 19.39 -2.07 7.32
N LEU A 79 18.44 -2.93 6.99
CA LEU A 79 18.02 -4.05 7.84
C LEU A 79 19.14 -5.09 8.06
N GLU A 80 19.96 -5.37 7.07
CA GLU A 80 21.10 -6.28 7.19
C GLU A 80 22.16 -5.82 8.21
N ASN A 81 22.22 -4.51 8.49
CA ASN A 81 23.10 -3.93 9.51
C ASN A 81 22.48 -3.91 10.92
N ILE A 82 21.28 -4.45 11.08
CA ILE A 82 20.57 -4.53 12.36
C ILE A 82 20.57 -5.99 12.81
N PRO A 83 20.93 -6.29 14.08
CA PRO A 83 20.86 -7.64 14.62
C PRO A 83 19.46 -8.25 14.45
N ARG A 84 19.44 -9.53 14.00
CA ARG A 84 18.19 -10.24 13.66
C ARG A 84 17.17 -10.28 14.81
N GLU A 85 17.65 -10.41 16.04
CA GLU A 85 16.83 -10.43 17.25
C GLU A 85 16.03 -9.13 17.48
N LYS A 86 16.37 -8.05 16.77
CA LYS A 86 15.64 -6.78 16.81
C LYS A 86 14.60 -6.61 15.71
N TRP A 87 14.55 -7.51 14.74
CA TRP A 87 13.69 -7.30 13.56
C TRP A 87 12.20 -7.31 13.91
N VAL A 88 11.74 -8.21 14.77
CA VAL A 88 10.34 -8.22 15.25
C VAL A 88 10.00 -6.92 15.99
N GLU A 89 10.90 -6.47 16.88
CA GLU A 89 10.68 -5.22 17.65
C GLU A 89 10.59 -4.00 16.72
N ILE A 90 11.49 -3.91 15.75
CA ILE A 90 11.48 -2.82 14.76
C ILE A 90 10.21 -2.86 13.92
N GLY A 91 9.82 -4.04 13.46
CA GLY A 91 8.57 -4.25 12.76
C GLY A 91 7.38 -3.77 13.59
N ARG A 92 7.31 -4.17 14.86
CA ARG A 92 6.19 -3.79 15.75
C ARG A 92 6.10 -2.27 15.92
N LYS A 93 7.19 -1.58 16.19
CA LYS A 93 7.22 -0.12 16.27
C LYS A 93 6.79 0.56 14.97
N ALA A 94 7.21 0.02 13.82
CA ALA A 94 6.79 0.51 12.52
C ALA A 94 5.28 0.27 12.28
N GLY A 95 4.77 -0.89 12.71
CA GLY A 95 3.34 -1.23 12.64
C GLY A 95 2.47 -0.31 13.51
N GLU A 96 2.89 -0.04 14.76
CA GLU A 96 2.23 0.91 15.65
C GLU A 96 2.17 2.32 15.05
N ALA A 97 3.28 2.79 14.47
CA ALA A 97 3.31 4.08 13.79
C ALA A 97 2.41 4.12 12.54
N ALA A 98 2.39 3.02 11.77
CA ALA A 98 1.51 2.87 10.62
C ALA A 98 0.03 2.82 11.05
N LYS A 99 -0.29 2.18 12.18
CA LYS A 99 -1.65 2.15 12.76
C LYS A 99 -2.19 3.56 12.95
N VAL A 100 -1.46 4.41 13.66
CA VAL A 100 -1.87 5.81 13.91
C VAL A 100 -2.12 6.56 12.60
N SER A 101 -1.23 6.41 11.62
CA SER A 101 -1.38 7.08 10.33
C SER A 101 -2.59 6.57 9.52
N MET A 102 -2.82 5.25 9.52
CA MET A 102 -3.93 4.64 8.81
C MET A 102 -5.28 5.00 9.43
N GLU A 103 -5.38 4.92 10.75
CA GLU A 103 -6.60 5.28 11.48
C GLU A 103 -6.99 6.74 11.21
N ALA A 104 -6.00 7.65 11.25
CA ALA A 104 -6.23 9.06 10.94
C ALA A 104 -6.64 9.32 9.48
N SER A 105 -6.08 8.56 8.51
CA SER A 105 -6.33 8.79 7.08
C SER A 105 -7.56 8.06 6.54
N LEU A 106 -7.89 6.89 7.09
CA LEU A 106 -9.00 6.05 6.66
C LEU A 106 -10.25 6.25 7.53
N ASN A 107 -10.10 6.87 8.71
CA ASN A 107 -11.14 7.00 9.73
C ASN A 107 -11.73 5.64 10.16
N VAL A 108 -10.85 4.65 10.34
CA VAL A 108 -11.18 3.28 10.78
C VAL A 108 -10.22 2.85 11.89
N GLU A 109 -10.65 1.95 12.77
CA GLU A 109 -9.80 1.30 13.75
C GLU A 109 -9.07 0.12 13.06
N ALA A 110 -7.73 0.16 12.99
CA ALA A 110 -6.95 -0.83 12.23
C ALA A 110 -6.90 -2.21 12.93
N ASP A 111 -7.12 -2.26 14.24
CA ASP A 111 -7.20 -3.51 15.02
C ASP A 111 -8.56 -4.21 14.90
N LYS A 112 -9.55 -3.57 14.33
CA LYS A 112 -10.87 -4.19 14.09
C LYS A 112 -10.83 -5.01 12.80
N ARG A 113 -11.10 -6.30 12.92
CA ARG A 113 -11.05 -7.27 11.81
C ARG A 113 -11.91 -6.87 10.60
N GLU A 114 -13.05 -6.28 10.83
CA GLU A 114 -13.95 -5.79 9.78
C GLU A 114 -13.31 -4.72 8.88
N ASN A 115 -12.25 -4.04 9.36
CA ASN A 115 -11.54 -2.98 8.65
C ASN A 115 -10.27 -3.49 7.92
N TRP A 116 -9.85 -4.75 8.14
CA TRP A 116 -8.59 -5.27 7.61
C TRP A 116 -8.51 -5.27 6.09
N ASP A 117 -9.62 -5.51 5.40
CA ASP A 117 -9.64 -5.42 3.92
C ASP A 117 -9.23 -4.03 3.43
N GLU A 118 -9.67 -2.97 4.13
CA GLU A 118 -9.31 -1.59 3.80
C GLU A 118 -7.87 -1.28 4.17
N VAL A 119 -7.41 -1.73 5.34
CA VAL A 119 -6.02 -1.64 5.79
C VAL A 119 -5.09 -2.33 4.79
N PHE A 120 -5.38 -3.57 4.39
CA PHE A 120 -4.58 -4.32 3.42
C PHE A 120 -4.61 -3.69 2.02
N LYS A 121 -5.76 -3.15 1.61
CA LYS A 121 -5.85 -2.37 0.37
C LYS A 121 -4.93 -1.15 0.42
N ARG A 122 -4.86 -0.47 1.57
CA ARG A 122 -3.98 0.69 1.76
C ARG A 122 -2.51 0.30 1.68
N LEU A 123 -2.10 -0.78 2.35
CA LEU A 123 -0.74 -1.32 2.27
C LEU A 123 -0.34 -1.66 0.83
N ARG A 124 -1.23 -2.29 0.07
CA ARG A 124 -1.00 -2.59 -1.36
C ARG A 124 -0.76 -1.33 -2.19
N VAL A 125 -1.59 -0.31 -2.00
CA VAL A 125 -1.45 0.98 -2.72
C VAL A 125 -0.13 1.67 -2.38
N GLN A 126 0.35 1.53 -1.14
CA GLN A 126 1.64 2.07 -0.70
C GLN A 126 2.84 1.24 -1.17
N GLY A 127 2.63 0.10 -1.84
CA GLY A 127 3.70 -0.74 -2.35
C GLY A 127 4.33 -1.69 -1.33
N PHE A 128 3.66 -1.94 -0.21
CA PHE A 128 4.15 -2.84 0.84
C PHE A 128 4.13 -4.32 0.42
N GLY A 129 3.31 -4.68 -0.56
CA GLY A 129 3.12 -6.02 -1.07
C GLY A 129 1.64 -6.35 -1.26
N ASP A 130 1.34 -7.57 -1.70
CA ASP A 130 -0.02 -8.05 -1.84
C ASP A 130 -0.45 -8.81 -0.59
N PHE A 131 -1.39 -8.26 0.17
CA PHE A 131 -1.92 -8.83 1.41
C PHE A 131 -3.24 -9.53 1.17
N TYR A 132 -3.38 -10.73 1.72
CA TYR A 132 -4.58 -11.55 1.65
C TYR A 132 -4.89 -12.16 3.01
N MET A 133 -6.18 -12.23 3.35
CA MET A 133 -6.68 -12.98 4.48
C MET A 133 -7.34 -14.26 3.99
N ARG A 134 -7.00 -15.39 4.60
CA ARG A 134 -7.70 -16.65 4.40
C ARG A 134 -7.85 -17.37 5.73
N ASP A 135 -9.08 -17.50 6.20
CA ASP A 135 -9.40 -18.05 7.52
C ASP A 135 -8.62 -17.29 8.61
N LYS A 136 -7.71 -17.94 9.32
CA LYS A 136 -6.83 -17.36 10.34
C LYS A 136 -5.42 -16.99 9.83
N TYR A 137 -5.21 -17.04 8.52
CA TYR A 137 -3.89 -16.80 7.92
C TYR A 137 -3.85 -15.46 7.20
N ILE A 138 -2.80 -14.70 7.49
CA ILE A 138 -2.42 -13.52 6.70
C ILE A 138 -1.30 -13.93 5.76
N ILE A 139 -1.48 -13.67 4.46
CA ILE A 139 -0.54 -14.04 3.41
C ILE A 139 -0.03 -12.76 2.75
N ILE A 140 1.30 -12.61 2.65
CA ILE A 140 1.93 -11.50 1.95
C ILE A 140 2.67 -12.05 0.73
N LYS A 141 2.21 -11.66 -0.47
CA LYS A 141 2.93 -11.89 -1.72
C LYS A 141 3.72 -10.65 -2.12
N ALA A 142 4.85 -10.86 -2.77
CA ALA A 142 5.73 -9.79 -3.24
C ALA A 142 6.00 -8.70 -2.17
N PRO A 143 6.40 -9.07 -0.93
CA PRO A 143 6.74 -8.10 0.11
C PRO A 143 7.95 -7.26 -0.33
N PHE A 144 8.00 -5.96 0.05
CA PHE A 144 9.15 -5.12 -0.28
C PHE A 144 10.36 -5.36 0.67
N ILE A 145 10.11 -5.92 1.85
CA ILE A 145 11.15 -6.38 2.80
C ILE A 145 11.19 -7.90 2.75
N ASP A 146 12.38 -8.47 2.62
CA ASP A 146 12.61 -9.91 2.51
C ASP A 146 12.76 -10.63 3.87
N LYS A 147 12.65 -9.91 4.99
CA LYS A 147 12.75 -10.42 6.37
C LYS A 147 11.36 -10.63 6.95
N TYR A 148 10.93 -11.89 7.09
CA TYR A 148 9.59 -12.22 7.60
C TYR A 148 9.37 -11.76 9.05
N GLU A 149 10.42 -11.72 9.87
CA GLU A 149 10.35 -11.26 11.27
C GLU A 149 9.93 -9.79 11.37
N VAL A 150 10.37 -8.97 10.41
CA VAL A 150 9.94 -7.56 10.34
C VAL A 150 8.44 -7.46 10.07
N TRP A 151 7.94 -8.33 9.17
CA TRP A 151 6.51 -8.37 8.85
C TRP A 151 5.66 -8.93 9.98
N GLU A 152 6.15 -9.96 10.70
CA GLU A 152 5.49 -10.49 11.88
C GLU A 152 5.26 -9.35 12.89
N GLY A 153 6.32 -8.68 13.31
CA GLY A 153 6.20 -7.54 14.22
C GLY A 153 5.34 -6.41 13.66
N PHE A 154 5.50 -6.07 12.36
CA PHE A 154 4.72 -5.01 11.72
C PHE A 154 3.21 -5.27 11.77
N LEU A 155 2.80 -6.48 11.43
CA LEU A 155 1.40 -6.86 11.47
C LEU A 155 0.86 -6.93 12.90
N GLU A 156 1.67 -7.42 13.86
CA GLU A 156 1.30 -7.41 15.28
C GLU A 156 1.05 -5.99 15.79
N GLY A 157 1.97 -5.06 15.49
CA GLY A 157 1.83 -3.66 15.88
C GLY A 157 0.69 -2.92 15.18
N LEU A 158 0.41 -3.27 13.93
CA LEU A 158 -0.64 -2.63 13.14
C LEU A 158 -2.04 -3.14 13.52
N LEU A 159 -2.19 -4.47 13.65
CA LEU A 159 -3.50 -5.13 13.79
C LEU A 159 -3.85 -5.49 15.24
N GLY A 160 -2.86 -5.39 16.17
CA GLY A 160 -3.09 -5.72 17.58
C GLY A 160 -3.32 -7.21 17.84
N VAL A 161 -2.75 -8.08 17.02
CA VAL A 161 -2.86 -9.54 17.10
C VAL A 161 -1.53 -10.20 17.45
N GLU A 162 -1.57 -11.44 17.92
CA GLU A 162 -0.38 -12.29 18.04
C GLU A 162 -0.27 -13.20 16.83
N LEU A 163 0.92 -13.27 16.25
CA LEU A 163 1.19 -14.02 15.03
C LEU A 163 2.25 -15.10 15.23
N GLU A 164 2.19 -16.12 14.42
CA GLU A 164 3.24 -17.12 14.26
C GLU A 164 3.55 -17.30 12.77
N ALA A 165 4.80 -17.10 12.38
CA ALA A 165 5.22 -17.32 11.00
C ALA A 165 5.17 -18.80 10.63
N ARG A 166 4.45 -19.13 9.55
CA ARG A 166 4.34 -20.48 8.96
C ARG A 166 5.21 -20.63 7.71
N SER A 167 5.70 -19.54 7.14
CA SER A 167 6.65 -19.52 6.04
C SER A 167 7.66 -18.42 6.25
N SER A 168 8.95 -18.77 6.19
CA SER A 168 10.07 -17.83 6.27
C SER A 168 10.55 -17.33 4.90
N THR A 169 9.91 -17.78 3.81
CA THR A 169 10.19 -17.36 2.44
C THR A 169 8.91 -16.84 1.78
N ALA A 170 9.03 -15.85 0.90
CA ALA A 170 7.87 -15.32 0.21
C ALA A 170 7.21 -16.39 -0.71
N PRO A 171 5.88 -16.49 -0.73
CA PRO A 171 4.93 -15.70 0.04
C PRO A 171 5.00 -16.00 1.53
N PHE A 172 5.07 -14.95 2.36
CA PHE A 172 5.02 -15.11 3.80
C PHE A 172 3.61 -15.50 4.25
N VAL A 173 3.54 -16.40 5.24
CA VAL A 173 2.28 -16.86 5.81
C VAL A 173 2.38 -16.74 7.32
N PHE A 174 1.45 -16.01 7.92
CA PHE A 174 1.34 -15.80 9.37
C PHE A 174 0.00 -16.36 9.86
N GLU A 175 0.05 -17.14 10.90
CA GLU A 175 -1.14 -17.65 11.60
C GLU A 175 -1.47 -16.71 12.76
N ILE A 176 -2.74 -16.30 12.88
CA ILE A 176 -3.24 -15.54 14.01
C ILE A 176 -3.51 -16.50 15.15
N LEU A 177 -2.83 -16.31 16.30
CA LEU A 177 -2.89 -17.22 17.43
C LEU A 177 -4.13 -16.98 18.31
N ASN A 178 -4.54 -15.73 18.48
CA ASN A 178 -5.71 -15.33 19.26
C ASN A 178 -6.93 -15.04 18.36
N PHE A 179 -7.20 -15.98 17.45
CA PHE A 179 -8.27 -15.87 16.48
C PHE A 179 -9.60 -16.34 17.09
N GLU A 180 -10.43 -15.40 17.52
CA GLU A 180 -11.81 -15.62 17.92
C GLU A 180 -12.82 -15.21 16.84
#